data_07dae44bcb9dd4e42c4afd257631b658
#
_entry.id   07dae44bcb9dd4e42c4afd257631b658
#
_cell.length_a   1.000
_cell.length_b   1.000
_cell.length_c   1.000
_cell.angle_alpha   90.00
_cell.angle_beta   90.00
_cell.angle_gamma   90.00
#
_symmetry.space_group_name_H-M   'P 1'
#
loop_
_entity.id
_entity.type
_entity.pdbx_description
1 polymer ?
#
loop_
_entity_poly.entity_id
_entity_poly.type
_entity_poly.pdbx_seq_one_letter_code
_entity_poly.pdbx_strand_id
1 'polypeptide(L)'
;MLILRRVLSILVAVSASACASAPSRSSELAARRVWDEYLASKKGQFARHADEPSPLWDATEQQRWPMYDLAGFYLADGAIPEVLSVTPVSARADTAYQIVTRFWREGTTARDSSTTPELTMTVYARRERSRWVLANALSQQTASWARETRGRVTFHTAPTLQFTASRAARSAAFVDSLAAAFNVAPPPHLDYYATESVDQALELLGVVIPRRFGAAGGFAKPVNFQVFSGIPALGEEYRHEIAHVVLLPVIRGSSTSLLASEGVPTWCGGTAGRDYKGSVRHMDSLLTAQPEITLDKILDDMSVPSEIRNAAGAVLAELVHEAGGVDAVREYLETPGRGIRDVVVRLLARPWPEVVAAWQERVESIAAS
;
A
#
# COMPACT_ATOMS: atom_id res chain seq x y z
N MET A 1 3.94 58.57 -52.97
CA MET A 1 5.15 58.55 -52.10
C MET A 1 4.70 58.51 -50.65
N LEU A 2 4.55 57.34 -50.06
CA LEU A 2 4.18 57.18 -48.66
C LEU A 2 5.34 56.51 -47.97
N ILE A 3 5.96 57.18 -46.99
CA ILE A 3 7.07 56.69 -46.18
C ILE A 3 6.50 55.99 -44.99
N LEU A 4 6.70 54.65 -44.94
CA LEU A 4 6.28 53.81 -43.84
C LEU A 4 7.39 53.81 -42.75
N ARG A 5 7.14 54.45 -41.58
CA ARG A 5 7.99 54.41 -40.41
C ARG A 5 7.70 53.09 -39.68
N ARG A 6 8.65 52.14 -39.67
CA ARG A 6 8.67 50.99 -38.79
C ARG A 6 9.20 51.42 -37.41
N VAL A 7 8.36 51.39 -36.43
CA VAL A 7 8.75 51.50 -35.02
C VAL A 7 9.15 50.09 -34.54
N LEU A 8 10.41 49.91 -34.24
CA LEU A 8 11.01 48.69 -33.68
C LEU A 8 10.83 48.74 -32.15
N SER A 9 9.80 48.05 -31.61
CA SER A 9 9.64 47.91 -30.17
C SER A 9 10.57 46.79 -29.67
N ILE A 10 11.64 47.17 -29.00
CA ILE A 10 12.53 46.25 -28.31
C ILE A 10 11.85 45.87 -26.99
N LEU A 11 11.28 44.65 -26.92
CA LEU A 11 10.84 44.03 -25.67
C LEU A 11 12.08 43.54 -24.91
N VAL A 12 12.52 44.30 -23.91
CA VAL A 12 13.51 43.81 -22.94
C VAL A 12 12.79 42.83 -22.00
N ALA A 13 12.91 41.54 -22.26
CA ALA A 13 12.53 40.51 -21.34
C ALA A 13 13.53 40.50 -20.18
N VAL A 14 13.18 41.13 -19.09
CA VAL A 14 13.92 40.99 -17.82
C VAL A 14 13.61 39.60 -17.31
N SER A 15 14.49 38.64 -17.63
CA SER A 15 14.51 37.32 -17.00
C SER A 15 14.94 37.52 -15.54
N ALA A 16 13.98 37.55 -14.61
CA ALA A 16 14.27 37.44 -13.20
C ALA A 16 14.76 36.00 -12.96
N SER A 17 16.04 35.78 -13.15
CA SER A 17 16.73 34.60 -12.64
C SER A 17 16.65 34.67 -11.11
N ALA A 18 15.70 33.97 -10.52
CA ALA A 18 15.72 33.72 -9.09
C ALA A 18 17.04 33.00 -8.80
N CYS A 19 18.01 33.71 -8.26
CA CYS A 19 19.26 33.12 -7.77
C CYS A 19 18.88 32.11 -6.67
N ALA A 20 18.88 30.84 -7.01
CA ALA A 20 18.75 29.78 -6.01
C ALA A 20 19.95 29.89 -5.07
N SER A 21 19.70 30.15 -3.80
CA SER A 21 20.72 30.23 -2.77
C SER A 21 21.34 28.85 -2.55
N ALA A 22 22.65 28.78 -2.41
CA ALA A 22 23.32 27.54 -2.01
C ALA A 22 22.80 27.06 -0.63
N PRO A 23 22.80 25.73 -0.39
CA PRO A 23 22.39 25.16 0.90
C PRO A 23 23.11 25.84 2.06
N SER A 24 22.35 26.19 3.10
CA SER A 24 22.88 26.88 4.28
C SER A 24 22.63 26.06 5.55
N ARG A 25 23.51 26.18 6.53
CA ARG A 25 23.35 25.56 7.85
C ARG A 25 22.04 26.01 8.55
N SER A 26 21.60 27.23 8.33
CA SER A 26 20.35 27.73 8.91
C SER A 26 19.14 27.03 8.31
N SER A 27 19.14 26.74 7.01
CA SER A 27 18.07 26.00 6.33
C SER A 27 18.06 24.52 6.70
N GLU A 28 19.24 23.91 6.83
CA GLU A 28 19.38 22.54 7.35
C GLU A 28 18.75 22.40 8.75
N LEU A 29 19.09 23.33 9.66
CA LEU A 29 18.50 23.36 11.01
C LEU A 29 16.99 23.61 11.00
N ALA A 30 16.49 24.45 10.09
CA ALA A 30 15.07 24.70 9.96
C ALA A 30 14.32 23.49 9.37
N ALA A 31 14.88 22.82 8.39
CA ALA A 31 14.38 21.56 7.84
C ALA A 31 14.35 20.46 8.92
N ARG A 32 15.43 20.34 9.71
CA ARG A 32 15.49 19.42 10.86
C ARG A 32 14.40 19.71 11.88
N ARG A 33 14.20 20.97 12.23
CA ARG A 33 13.23 21.39 13.26
C ARG A 33 11.81 20.97 12.93
N VAL A 34 11.33 21.11 11.67
CA VAL A 34 9.97 20.71 11.31
C VAL A 34 9.74 19.21 11.50
N TRP A 35 10.77 18.38 11.27
CA TRP A 35 10.71 16.95 11.55
C TRP A 35 10.71 16.63 13.03
N ASP A 36 11.58 17.28 13.82
CA ASP A 36 11.62 17.12 15.27
C ASP A 36 10.28 17.55 15.92
N GLU A 37 9.65 18.62 15.43
CA GLU A 37 8.32 19.07 15.87
C GLU A 37 7.23 18.02 15.56
N TYR A 38 7.27 17.41 14.38
CA TYR A 38 6.33 16.34 14.03
C TYR A 38 6.52 15.10 14.93
N LEU A 39 7.74 14.63 15.13
CA LEU A 39 8.03 13.52 16.03
C LEU A 39 7.58 13.81 17.46
N ALA A 40 7.85 15.02 17.96
CA ALA A 40 7.42 15.45 19.29
C ALA A 40 5.88 15.46 19.42
N SER A 41 5.15 15.84 18.37
CA SER A 41 3.68 15.84 18.36
C SER A 41 3.08 14.44 18.55
N LYS A 42 3.77 13.39 18.12
CA LYS A 42 3.36 11.98 18.30
C LYS A 42 3.53 11.49 19.74
N LYS A 43 4.30 12.16 20.58
CA LYS A 43 4.52 11.82 22.01
C LYS A 43 4.94 10.36 22.24
N GLY A 44 5.69 9.77 21.30
CA GLY A 44 6.08 8.36 21.33
C GLY A 44 4.98 7.37 20.96
N GLN A 45 3.77 7.82 20.63
CA GLN A 45 2.65 6.97 20.21
C GLN A 45 2.69 6.76 18.67
N PHE A 46 3.72 6.10 18.20
CA PHE A 46 3.96 5.93 16.76
C PHE A 46 3.04 4.90 16.10
N ALA A 47 2.52 3.94 16.86
CA ALA A 47 1.55 2.95 16.38
C ALA A 47 0.13 3.52 16.22
N ARG A 48 -0.12 4.74 16.70
CA ARG A 48 -1.44 5.37 16.67
C ARG A 48 -1.51 6.41 15.56
N HIS A 49 -2.55 6.32 14.73
CA HIS A 49 -2.89 7.39 13.80
C HIS A 49 -3.30 8.66 14.56
N ALA A 50 -2.90 9.80 14.02
CA ALA A 50 -3.44 11.08 14.50
C ALA A 50 -4.93 11.18 14.11
N ASP A 51 -5.72 11.93 14.87
CA ASP A 51 -7.14 12.12 14.56
C ASP A 51 -7.32 13.02 13.31
N GLU A 52 -6.36 13.92 13.08
CA GLU A 52 -6.36 14.88 11.97
C GLU A 52 -4.99 14.98 11.28
N PRO A 53 -4.95 15.41 10.00
CA PRO A 53 -3.70 15.67 9.30
C PRO A 53 -2.87 16.73 9.99
N SER A 54 -1.58 16.47 10.18
CA SER A 54 -0.67 17.45 10.78
C SER A 54 -0.37 18.60 9.81
N PRO A 55 -0.48 19.88 10.24
CA PRO A 55 -0.14 21.04 9.41
C PRO A 55 1.35 21.16 9.08
N LEU A 56 2.20 20.33 9.68
CA LEU A 56 3.63 20.26 9.37
C LEU A 56 3.91 19.57 8.03
N TRP A 57 2.97 18.79 7.54
CA TRP A 57 3.05 18.17 6.21
C TRP A 57 2.53 19.13 5.13
N ASP A 58 3.02 18.97 3.91
CA ASP A 58 2.53 19.75 2.78
C ASP A 58 1.05 19.45 2.46
N ALA A 59 0.43 20.33 1.67
CA ALA A 59 -1.00 20.22 1.38
C ALA A 59 -1.36 18.92 0.63
N THR A 60 -0.44 18.40 -0.20
CA THR A 60 -0.66 17.15 -0.94
C THR A 60 -0.66 15.97 0.01
N GLU A 61 0.28 15.92 0.95
CA GLU A 61 0.35 14.86 1.93
C GLU A 61 -0.82 14.91 2.92
N GLN A 62 -1.27 16.10 3.30
CA GLN A 62 -2.47 16.24 4.12
C GLN A 62 -3.72 15.68 3.44
N GLN A 63 -3.85 15.79 2.10
CA GLN A 63 -4.92 15.16 1.34
C GLN A 63 -4.79 13.63 1.28
N ARG A 64 -3.56 13.12 1.39
CA ARG A 64 -3.24 11.68 1.39
C ARG A 64 -3.16 11.06 2.78
N TRP A 65 -3.49 11.81 3.81
CA TRP A 65 -3.55 11.26 5.16
C TRP A 65 -4.54 10.06 5.19
N PRO A 66 -4.23 8.93 5.86
CA PRO A 66 -3.12 8.73 6.81
C PRO A 66 -1.84 8.08 6.24
N MET A 67 -1.60 8.10 4.95
CA MET A 67 -0.50 7.40 4.29
C MET A 67 0.88 7.75 4.88
N TYR A 68 1.13 9.04 5.17
CA TYR A 68 2.40 9.51 5.72
C TYR A 68 2.49 9.35 7.25
N ASP A 69 1.40 9.04 7.93
CA ASP A 69 1.41 8.86 9.38
C ASP A 69 2.27 7.64 9.75
N LEU A 70 3.18 7.83 10.71
CA LEU A 70 4.11 6.79 11.17
C LEU A 70 3.44 5.49 11.56
N ALA A 71 2.20 5.54 12.07
CA ALA A 71 1.40 4.36 12.38
C ALA A 71 1.17 3.41 11.18
N GLY A 72 1.23 3.93 9.95
CA GLY A 72 1.13 3.13 8.73
C GLY A 72 2.38 2.34 8.37
N PHE A 73 3.47 2.44 9.14
CA PHE A 73 4.77 1.86 8.82
C PHE A 73 5.30 0.89 9.87
N TYR A 74 4.42 0.23 10.61
CA TYR A 74 4.77 -0.81 11.59
C TYR A 74 5.67 -0.36 12.74
N LEU A 75 5.75 0.95 12.98
CA LEU A 75 6.42 1.48 14.16
C LEU A 75 5.61 1.13 15.41
N ALA A 76 6.33 0.73 16.44
CA ALA A 76 5.72 0.48 17.73
C ALA A 76 5.76 1.73 18.61
N ASP A 77 4.83 1.82 19.56
CA ASP A 77 4.87 2.84 20.59
C ASP A 77 6.14 2.70 21.43
N GLY A 78 6.71 3.86 21.83
CA GLY A 78 7.95 3.93 22.58
C GLY A 78 9.22 3.68 21.75
N ALA A 79 9.13 3.62 20.41
CA ALA A 79 10.32 3.64 19.56
C ALA A 79 11.08 4.98 19.75
N ILE A 80 12.40 4.91 19.70
CA ILE A 80 13.28 6.08 19.90
C ILE A 80 13.78 6.53 18.53
N PRO A 81 13.40 7.74 18.06
CA PRO A 81 13.90 8.28 16.80
C PRO A 81 15.31 8.86 16.96
N GLU A 82 16.20 8.52 16.04
CA GLU A 82 17.53 9.07 15.91
C GLU A 82 17.73 9.59 14.48
N VAL A 83 17.87 10.91 14.31
CA VAL A 83 18.13 11.49 13.00
C VAL A 83 19.59 11.24 12.64
N LEU A 84 19.80 10.43 11.60
CA LEU A 84 21.11 10.03 11.11
C LEU A 84 21.73 11.07 10.19
N SER A 85 20.91 11.70 9.35
CA SER A 85 21.39 12.73 8.42
C SER A 85 20.29 13.71 8.03
N VAL A 86 20.71 14.93 7.69
CA VAL A 86 19.91 15.96 7.01
C VAL A 86 20.77 16.47 5.86
N THR A 87 20.39 16.16 4.62
CA THR A 87 21.20 16.47 3.44
C THR A 87 20.40 17.25 2.41
N PRO A 88 20.98 18.28 1.77
CA PRO A 88 20.28 19.01 0.72
C PRO A 88 19.99 18.10 -0.47
N VAL A 89 18.80 18.19 -1.03
CA VAL A 89 18.40 17.44 -2.25
C VAL A 89 19.17 17.93 -3.47
N SER A 90 19.57 19.19 -3.49
CA SER A 90 20.36 19.79 -4.55
C SER A 90 21.48 20.65 -3.96
N ALA A 91 22.69 20.47 -4.46
CA ALA A 91 23.83 21.32 -4.10
C ALA A 91 23.68 22.80 -4.55
N ARG A 92 22.72 23.08 -5.41
CA ARG A 92 22.49 24.41 -6.03
C ARG A 92 21.25 25.12 -5.54
N ALA A 93 20.43 24.49 -4.68
CA ALA A 93 19.18 25.05 -4.24
C ALA A 93 18.91 24.75 -2.76
N ASP A 94 18.64 25.80 -2.00
CA ASP A 94 18.30 25.74 -0.56
C ASP A 94 16.79 25.63 -0.36
N THR A 95 16.17 24.65 -1.03
CA THR A 95 14.71 24.53 -1.11
C THR A 95 14.16 23.21 -0.57
N ALA A 96 15.01 22.18 -0.48
CA ALA A 96 14.60 20.87 0.02
C ALA A 96 15.77 20.11 0.65
N TYR A 97 15.47 19.39 1.73
CA TYR A 97 16.39 18.52 2.45
C TYR A 97 15.80 17.13 2.62
N GLN A 98 16.60 16.11 2.44
CA GLN A 98 16.31 14.74 2.80
C GLN A 98 16.70 14.54 4.27
N ILE A 99 15.81 13.93 5.05
CA ILE A 99 16.00 13.63 6.46
C ILE A 99 15.89 12.12 6.62
N VAL A 100 16.96 11.49 7.10
CA VAL A 100 16.98 10.05 7.36
C VAL A 100 16.96 9.84 8.87
N THR A 101 15.98 9.09 9.35
CA THR A 101 15.77 8.80 10.78
C THR A 101 15.70 7.31 10.99
N ARG A 102 16.46 6.81 11.94
CA ARG A 102 16.37 5.44 12.45
C ARG A 102 15.47 5.40 13.67
N PHE A 103 14.62 4.38 13.74
CA PHE A 103 13.78 4.09 14.90
C PHE A 103 14.24 2.78 15.53
N TRP A 104 14.47 2.79 16.83
CA TRP A 104 14.94 1.64 17.60
C TRP A 104 14.26 1.60 18.97
N ARG A 105 14.41 0.47 19.70
CA ARG A 105 13.95 0.33 21.09
C ARG A 105 15.13 0.01 21.99
N GLU A 106 15.11 0.60 23.18
CA GLU A 106 16.05 0.29 24.24
C GLU A 106 15.83 -1.16 24.71
N GLY A 107 16.91 -1.95 24.82
CA GLY A 107 16.84 -3.35 25.26
C GLY A 107 16.73 -4.40 24.14
N THR A 108 16.55 -4.02 22.90
CA THR A 108 16.66 -4.95 21.77
C THR A 108 18.12 -5.12 21.38
N THR A 109 18.77 -6.14 21.96
CA THR A 109 20.08 -6.57 21.46
C THR A 109 19.89 -7.28 20.12
N ALA A 110 20.91 -7.28 19.28
CA ALA A 110 20.90 -7.93 17.95
C ALA A 110 20.55 -9.46 18.01
N ARG A 111 20.46 -10.04 19.20
CA ARG A 111 20.04 -11.42 19.46
C ARG A 111 18.56 -11.57 19.74
N ASP A 112 17.88 -10.52 20.25
CA ASP A 112 16.44 -10.57 20.58
C ASP A 112 15.62 -9.95 19.44
N SER A 113 15.78 -10.56 18.29
CA SER A 113 15.28 -10.09 17.02
C SER A 113 13.79 -10.38 16.78
N SER A 114 13.07 -10.88 17.76
CA SER A 114 11.70 -11.37 17.57
C SER A 114 10.60 -10.33 17.73
N THR A 115 10.86 -9.15 18.32
CA THR A 115 9.77 -8.29 18.79
C THR A 115 9.66 -6.90 18.17
N THR A 116 10.69 -6.33 17.51
CA THR A 116 10.52 -5.08 16.75
C THR A 116 11.59 -4.91 15.68
N PRO A 117 11.23 -4.84 14.40
CA PRO A 117 12.20 -4.55 13.36
C PRO A 117 12.74 -3.12 13.57
N GLU A 118 14.05 -2.95 13.43
CA GLU A 118 14.64 -1.65 13.23
C GLU A 118 14.11 -1.07 11.93
N LEU A 119 13.61 0.14 11.96
CA LEU A 119 13.07 0.85 10.82
C LEU A 119 13.92 2.08 10.55
N THR A 120 14.34 2.28 9.32
CA THR A 120 14.85 3.56 8.84
C THR A 120 13.83 4.25 7.97
N MET A 121 13.55 5.52 8.25
CA MET A 121 12.61 6.32 7.49
C MET A 121 13.31 7.51 6.84
N THR A 122 12.98 7.75 5.59
CA THR A 122 13.37 8.92 4.82
C THR A 122 12.16 9.81 4.57
N VAL A 123 12.23 11.06 5.01
CA VAL A 123 11.27 12.11 4.67
C VAL A 123 11.99 13.27 4.03
N TYR A 124 11.24 14.14 3.38
CA TYR A 124 11.77 15.38 2.81
C TYR A 124 11.18 16.57 3.55
N ALA A 125 12.02 17.53 3.91
CA ALA A 125 11.57 18.87 4.29
C ALA A 125 11.76 19.78 3.09
N ARG A 126 10.70 20.44 2.65
CA ARG A 126 10.74 21.39 1.53
C ARG A 126 10.23 22.75 1.92
N ARG A 127 10.74 23.79 1.25
CA ARG A 127 10.32 25.16 1.51
C ARG A 127 9.10 25.50 0.67
N GLU A 128 7.99 25.80 1.35
CA GLU A 128 6.78 26.33 0.74
C GLU A 128 6.60 27.79 1.16
N ARG A 129 6.78 28.71 0.20
CA ARG A 129 6.79 30.15 0.47
C ARG A 129 7.83 30.52 1.55
N SER A 130 7.38 30.86 2.78
CA SER A 130 8.24 31.24 3.89
C SER A 130 8.43 30.17 4.97
N ARG A 131 7.77 29.00 4.86
CA ARG A 131 7.81 27.92 5.86
C ARG A 131 8.43 26.65 5.30
N TRP A 132 8.98 25.83 6.17
CA TRP A 132 9.35 24.47 5.89
C TRP A 132 8.18 23.54 6.17
N VAL A 133 7.96 22.54 5.30
CA VAL A 133 6.93 21.52 5.43
C VAL A 133 7.53 20.16 5.10
N LEU A 134 6.94 19.12 5.64
CA LEU A 134 7.33 17.74 5.37
C LEU A 134 6.65 17.22 4.09
N ALA A 135 7.32 16.34 3.38
CA ALA A 135 6.81 15.60 2.23
C ALA A 135 7.25 14.13 2.30
N ASN A 136 6.40 13.24 1.82
CA ASN A 136 6.74 11.82 1.70
C ASN A 136 7.79 11.59 0.60
N ALA A 137 8.52 10.48 0.69
CA ALA A 137 9.57 10.15 -0.26
C ALA A 137 9.01 9.79 -1.66
N LEU A 138 7.77 9.29 -1.76
CA LEU A 138 7.19 8.74 -2.97
C LEU A 138 7.34 9.63 -4.20
N SER A 139 6.98 10.90 -4.10
CA SER A 139 7.05 11.84 -5.22
C SER A 139 8.48 12.10 -5.69
N GLN A 140 9.44 12.12 -4.79
CA GLN A 140 10.87 12.30 -5.11
C GLN A 140 11.47 11.03 -5.71
N GLN A 141 11.16 9.89 -5.14
CA GLN A 141 11.65 8.58 -5.59
C GLN A 141 11.13 8.22 -6.99
N THR A 142 9.91 8.62 -7.32
CA THR A 142 9.28 8.32 -8.61
C THR A 142 9.35 9.46 -9.63
N ALA A 143 10.06 10.55 -9.35
CA ALA A 143 10.10 11.74 -10.21
C ALA A 143 10.57 11.45 -11.64
N SER A 144 11.50 10.49 -11.81
CA SER A 144 12.05 10.07 -13.10
C SER A 144 11.39 8.83 -13.71
N TRP A 145 10.39 8.25 -13.04
CA TRP A 145 9.76 7.03 -13.51
C TRP A 145 8.86 7.29 -14.71
N ALA A 146 8.83 6.30 -15.62
CA ALA A 146 7.86 6.31 -16.73
C ALA A 146 6.44 6.25 -16.18
N ARG A 147 5.54 7.02 -16.81
CA ARG A 147 4.12 7.08 -16.44
C ARG A 147 3.26 6.83 -17.65
N GLU A 148 2.34 5.87 -17.53
CA GLU A 148 1.39 5.53 -18.58
C GLU A 148 -0.01 5.41 -17.98
N THR A 149 -1.00 6.06 -18.58
CA THR A 149 -2.39 5.99 -18.11
C THR A 149 -3.22 5.10 -19.03
N ARG A 150 -4.00 4.22 -18.43
CA ARG A 150 -5.00 3.37 -19.09
C ARG A 150 -6.30 3.42 -18.28
N GLY A 151 -7.36 3.96 -18.87
CA GLY A 151 -8.59 4.20 -18.13
C GLY A 151 -8.36 5.06 -16.90
N ARG A 152 -8.70 4.53 -15.73
CA ARG A 152 -8.53 5.18 -14.41
C ARG A 152 -7.17 4.94 -13.78
N VAL A 153 -6.37 4.05 -14.34
CA VAL A 153 -5.12 3.61 -13.73
C VAL A 153 -3.95 4.33 -14.35
N THR A 154 -3.15 4.99 -13.51
CA THR A 154 -1.84 5.52 -13.88
C THR A 154 -0.76 4.58 -13.37
N PHE A 155 -0.03 3.99 -14.29
CA PHE A 155 1.07 3.09 -14.01
C PHE A 155 2.37 3.87 -13.90
N HIS A 156 3.08 3.67 -12.80
CA HIS A 156 4.42 4.17 -12.54
C HIS A 156 5.36 2.96 -12.57
N THR A 157 6.21 2.87 -13.58
CA THR A 157 7.06 1.69 -13.78
C THR A 157 8.50 2.00 -13.40
N ALA A 158 9.09 1.17 -12.54
CA ALA A 158 10.50 1.30 -12.17
C ALA A 158 11.40 1.30 -13.42
N PRO A 159 12.47 2.11 -13.47
CA PRO A 159 13.31 2.24 -14.66
C PRO A 159 13.94 0.93 -15.17
N THR A 160 14.07 -0.06 -14.30
CA THR A 160 14.60 -1.39 -14.58
C THR A 160 13.57 -2.37 -15.12
N LEU A 161 12.28 -2.02 -15.03
CA LEU A 161 11.18 -2.84 -15.51
C LEU A 161 10.69 -2.38 -16.89
N GLN A 162 10.20 -3.32 -17.69
CA GLN A 162 9.60 -3.03 -18.97
C GLN A 162 8.07 -2.93 -18.82
N PHE A 163 7.49 -1.79 -19.18
CA PHE A 163 6.05 -1.60 -19.22
C PHE A 163 5.39 -2.49 -20.29
N THR A 164 4.29 -3.15 -19.91
CA THR A 164 3.52 -4.03 -20.79
C THR A 164 2.10 -3.52 -20.99
N ALA A 165 1.85 -2.86 -22.11
CA ALA A 165 0.57 -2.20 -22.42
C ALA A 165 -0.65 -3.14 -22.34
N SER A 166 -0.50 -4.43 -22.72
CA SER A 166 -1.59 -5.40 -22.65
C SER A 166 -1.94 -5.78 -21.18
N ARG A 167 -0.95 -5.90 -20.30
CA ARG A 167 -1.18 -6.12 -18.86
C ARG A 167 -1.87 -4.90 -18.23
N ALA A 168 -1.38 -3.71 -18.53
CA ALA A 168 -1.97 -2.46 -18.06
C ALA A 168 -3.44 -2.31 -18.51
N ALA A 169 -3.75 -2.66 -19.77
CA ALA A 169 -5.12 -2.65 -20.27
C ALA A 169 -6.03 -3.65 -19.54
N ARG A 170 -5.54 -4.88 -19.27
CA ARG A 170 -6.30 -5.88 -18.49
C ARG A 170 -6.54 -5.43 -17.05
N SER A 171 -5.57 -4.79 -16.41
CA SER A 171 -5.73 -4.24 -15.05
C SER A 171 -6.74 -3.10 -15.00
N ALA A 172 -6.71 -2.20 -15.98
CA ALA A 172 -7.70 -1.13 -16.07
C ALA A 172 -9.12 -1.69 -16.27
N ALA A 173 -9.28 -2.67 -17.17
CA ALA A 173 -10.56 -3.37 -17.36
C ALA A 173 -11.01 -4.14 -16.11
N PHE A 174 -10.09 -4.71 -15.35
CA PHE A 174 -10.40 -5.40 -14.09
C PHE A 174 -10.96 -4.46 -13.04
N VAL A 175 -10.43 -3.23 -12.91
CA VAL A 175 -10.98 -2.21 -12.02
C VAL A 175 -12.46 -1.96 -12.30
N ASP A 176 -12.80 -1.71 -13.57
CA ASP A 176 -14.18 -1.37 -13.96
C ASP A 176 -15.10 -2.60 -13.84
N SER A 177 -14.66 -3.79 -14.24
CA SER A 177 -15.46 -5.02 -14.15
C SER A 177 -15.70 -5.47 -12.72
N LEU A 178 -14.70 -5.35 -11.83
CA LEU A 178 -14.87 -5.68 -10.42
C LEU A 178 -15.81 -4.69 -9.71
N ALA A 179 -15.67 -3.39 -10.00
CA ALA A 179 -16.57 -2.38 -9.46
C ALA A 179 -18.02 -2.63 -9.90
N ALA A 180 -18.25 -2.96 -11.18
CA ALA A 180 -19.57 -3.30 -11.69
C ALA A 180 -20.12 -4.59 -11.05
N ALA A 181 -19.30 -5.65 -10.91
CA ALA A 181 -19.71 -6.91 -10.30
C ALA A 181 -20.16 -6.73 -8.85
N PHE A 182 -19.48 -5.87 -8.09
CA PHE A 182 -19.80 -5.60 -6.68
C PHE A 182 -20.78 -4.43 -6.50
N ASN A 183 -21.29 -3.84 -7.58
CA ASN A 183 -22.17 -2.67 -7.56
C ASN A 183 -21.62 -1.54 -6.68
N VAL A 184 -20.35 -1.21 -6.87
CA VAL A 184 -19.66 -0.09 -6.21
C VAL A 184 -19.19 0.93 -7.24
N ALA A 185 -19.07 2.19 -6.82
CA ALA A 185 -18.44 3.19 -7.65
C ALA A 185 -16.95 2.84 -7.82
N PRO A 186 -16.43 2.78 -9.05
CA PRO A 186 -15.00 2.57 -9.26
C PRO A 186 -14.21 3.74 -8.68
N PRO A 187 -12.95 3.52 -8.23
CA PRO A 187 -12.11 4.60 -7.74
C PRO A 187 -11.98 5.71 -8.79
N PRO A 188 -11.97 7.00 -8.40
CA PRO A 188 -11.87 8.10 -9.36
C PRO A 188 -10.54 8.08 -10.14
N HIS A 189 -9.50 7.58 -9.52
CA HIS A 189 -8.18 7.28 -10.09
C HIS A 189 -7.56 6.13 -9.28
N LEU A 190 -6.53 5.51 -9.85
CA LEU A 190 -5.69 4.52 -9.17
C LEU A 190 -4.25 4.71 -9.62
N ASP A 191 -3.33 4.96 -8.69
CA ASP A 191 -1.90 4.97 -8.94
C ASP A 191 -1.32 3.58 -8.69
N TYR A 192 -0.71 2.98 -9.70
CA TYR A 192 -0.11 1.66 -9.65
C TYR A 192 1.41 1.75 -9.80
N TYR A 193 2.15 1.30 -8.80
CA TYR A 193 3.61 1.32 -8.78
C TYR A 193 4.15 -0.09 -9.02
N ALA A 194 4.72 -0.33 -10.21
CA ALA A 194 5.43 -1.57 -10.51
C ALA A 194 6.89 -1.45 -10.07
N THR A 195 7.28 -2.28 -9.10
CA THR A 195 8.61 -2.30 -8.48
C THR A 195 9.28 -3.67 -8.63
N GLU A 196 10.58 -3.74 -8.41
CA GLU A 196 11.35 -4.99 -8.47
C GLU A 196 11.09 -5.91 -7.28
N SER A 197 10.69 -5.35 -6.14
CA SER A 197 10.48 -6.07 -4.89
C SER A 197 9.58 -5.29 -3.95
N VAL A 198 9.05 -5.96 -2.93
CA VAL A 198 8.33 -5.30 -1.82
C VAL A 198 9.25 -4.34 -1.06
N ASP A 199 10.53 -4.68 -0.91
CA ASP A 199 11.50 -3.80 -0.27
C ASP A 199 11.61 -2.47 -1.05
N GLN A 200 11.74 -2.51 -2.39
CA GLN A 200 11.73 -1.30 -3.21
C GLN A 200 10.39 -0.53 -3.09
N ALA A 201 9.26 -1.25 -3.03
CA ALA A 201 7.97 -0.60 -2.84
C ALA A 201 7.88 0.16 -1.50
N LEU A 202 8.46 -0.39 -0.42
CA LEU A 202 8.58 0.31 0.87
C LEU A 202 9.56 1.47 0.80
N GLU A 203 10.69 1.30 0.12
CA GLU A 203 11.66 2.37 -0.10
C GLU A 203 11.07 3.58 -0.83
N LEU A 204 10.13 3.35 -1.78
CA LEU A 204 9.39 4.45 -2.40
C LEU A 204 8.64 5.31 -1.39
N LEU A 205 8.13 4.70 -0.32
CA LEU A 205 7.49 5.41 0.79
C LEU A 205 8.47 5.96 1.81
N GLY A 206 9.78 5.82 1.53
CA GLY A 206 10.86 6.23 2.42
C GLY A 206 11.15 5.25 3.55
N VAL A 207 10.65 4.02 3.48
CA VAL A 207 10.76 3.05 4.58
C VAL A 207 11.71 1.92 4.21
N VAL A 208 12.72 1.69 5.05
CA VAL A 208 13.63 0.54 4.96
C VAL A 208 13.50 -0.28 6.24
N ILE A 209 13.14 -1.54 6.08
CA ILE A 209 13.01 -2.50 7.18
C ILE A 209 14.11 -3.54 7.00
N PRO A 210 15.07 -3.67 7.95
CA PRO A 210 16.24 -4.55 7.81
C PRO A 210 15.90 -6.04 7.71
N ARG A 211 14.71 -6.44 8.16
CA ARG A 211 14.19 -7.80 8.01
C ARG A 211 13.18 -7.82 6.90
N ARG A 212 13.45 -8.62 5.90
CA ARG A 212 12.54 -8.87 4.79
C ARG A 212 11.20 -9.36 5.35
N PHE A 213 10.14 -8.61 5.10
CA PHE A 213 8.81 -9.20 5.09
C PHE A 213 8.89 -10.35 4.08
N GLY A 214 8.44 -11.54 4.47
CA GLY A 214 8.47 -12.69 3.58
C GLY A 214 7.91 -12.35 2.18
N ALA A 215 7.89 -13.28 1.27
CA ALA A 215 7.56 -13.10 -0.16
C ALA A 215 6.13 -12.56 -0.46
N ALA A 216 5.61 -11.66 0.35
CA ALA A 216 4.40 -10.91 0.04
C ALA A 216 4.64 -10.13 -1.25
N GLY A 217 3.78 -10.28 -2.23
CA GLY A 217 3.99 -9.76 -3.56
C GLY A 217 3.81 -8.25 -3.71
N GLY A 218 3.28 -7.57 -2.72
CA GLY A 218 3.00 -6.14 -2.73
C GLY A 218 2.03 -5.74 -1.62
N PHE A 219 1.50 -4.54 -1.73
CA PHE A 219 0.48 -4.04 -0.82
C PHE A 219 -0.33 -2.91 -1.47
N ALA A 220 -1.53 -2.69 -0.96
CA ALA A 220 -2.36 -1.54 -1.32
C ALA A 220 -2.40 -0.50 -0.20
N LYS A 221 -2.60 0.75 -0.58
CA LYS A 221 -3.05 1.86 0.27
C LYS A 221 -4.42 2.32 -0.24
N PRO A 222 -5.50 1.59 0.09
CA PRO A 222 -6.81 1.76 -0.56
C PRO A 222 -7.40 3.16 -0.39
N VAL A 223 -7.24 3.78 0.78
CA VAL A 223 -7.70 5.15 1.07
C VAL A 223 -7.08 6.18 0.12
N ASN A 224 -5.86 5.93 -0.35
CA ASN A 224 -5.11 6.79 -1.26
C ASN A 224 -5.21 6.33 -2.72
N PHE A 225 -6.01 5.31 -3.02
CA PHE A 225 -6.12 4.69 -4.34
C PHE A 225 -4.76 4.28 -4.92
N GLN A 226 -3.91 3.62 -4.10
CA GLN A 226 -2.56 3.25 -4.50
C GLN A 226 -2.34 1.74 -4.36
N VAL A 227 -1.62 1.20 -5.34
CA VAL A 227 -1.16 -0.19 -5.39
C VAL A 227 0.34 -0.20 -5.59
N PHE A 228 1.03 -1.03 -4.81
CA PHE A 228 2.47 -1.26 -4.91
C PHE A 228 2.71 -2.75 -5.20
N SER A 229 3.19 -3.06 -6.40
CA SER A 229 3.50 -4.42 -6.83
C SER A 229 5.00 -4.66 -6.77
N GLY A 230 5.44 -5.60 -5.96
CA GLY A 230 6.84 -6.06 -5.84
C GLY A 230 7.10 -7.38 -6.55
N ILE A 231 6.27 -7.78 -7.51
CA ILE A 231 6.46 -9.00 -8.31
C ILE A 231 6.69 -8.62 -9.77
N PRO A 232 7.97 -8.55 -10.25
CA PRO A 232 8.28 -8.20 -11.63
C PRO A 232 7.56 -9.06 -12.68
N ALA A 233 7.37 -10.34 -12.40
CA ALA A 233 6.67 -11.26 -13.28
C ALA A 233 5.20 -10.87 -13.54
N LEU A 234 4.54 -10.23 -12.59
CA LEU A 234 3.17 -9.69 -12.74
C LEU A 234 3.18 -8.32 -13.43
N GLY A 235 4.24 -7.54 -13.25
CA GLY A 235 4.34 -6.18 -13.79
C GLY A 235 3.13 -5.33 -13.39
N GLU A 236 2.35 -4.90 -14.38
CA GLU A 236 1.17 -4.06 -14.22
C GLU A 236 -0.11 -4.82 -13.81
N GLU A 237 -0.04 -6.15 -13.52
CA GLU A 237 -1.25 -6.98 -13.36
C GLU A 237 -1.33 -7.69 -12.00
N TYR A 238 -1.14 -6.95 -10.90
CA TYR A 238 -1.37 -7.50 -9.57
C TYR A 238 -2.81 -7.23 -9.10
N ARG A 239 -3.73 -8.07 -9.57
CA ARG A 239 -5.19 -7.90 -9.36
C ARG A 239 -5.61 -7.99 -7.91
N HIS A 240 -4.90 -8.74 -7.08
CA HIS A 240 -5.15 -8.84 -5.64
C HIS A 240 -5.16 -7.46 -4.97
N GLU A 241 -4.07 -6.70 -5.16
CA GLU A 241 -3.95 -5.37 -4.57
C GLU A 241 -4.91 -4.36 -5.20
N ILE A 242 -5.22 -4.51 -6.48
CA ILE A 242 -6.27 -3.71 -7.13
C ILE A 242 -7.64 -3.98 -6.48
N ALA A 243 -7.95 -5.26 -6.16
CA ALA A 243 -9.21 -5.61 -5.53
C ALA A 243 -9.37 -4.96 -4.15
N HIS A 244 -8.31 -4.85 -3.34
CA HIS A 244 -8.38 -4.10 -2.09
C HIS A 244 -8.80 -2.64 -2.28
N VAL A 245 -8.32 -1.98 -3.33
CA VAL A 245 -8.69 -0.57 -3.62
C VAL A 245 -10.14 -0.47 -4.09
N VAL A 246 -10.56 -1.35 -5.00
CA VAL A 246 -11.93 -1.32 -5.58
C VAL A 246 -12.97 -1.69 -4.54
N LEU A 247 -12.67 -2.64 -3.64
CA LEU A 247 -13.61 -3.15 -2.64
C LEU A 247 -13.62 -2.34 -1.34
N LEU A 248 -12.76 -1.33 -1.20
CA LEU A 248 -12.74 -0.47 -0.01
C LEU A 248 -14.13 0.06 0.41
N PRO A 249 -15.02 0.50 -0.51
CA PRO A 249 -16.35 0.98 -0.13
C PRO A 249 -17.26 -0.08 0.51
N VAL A 250 -16.97 -1.38 0.30
CA VAL A 250 -17.70 -2.50 0.93
C VAL A 250 -17.14 -2.79 2.32
N ILE A 251 -15.84 -2.63 2.52
CA ILE A 251 -15.16 -2.93 3.78
C ILE A 251 -15.50 -1.83 4.80
N ARG A 252 -16.43 -2.10 5.70
CA ARG A 252 -16.87 -1.15 6.73
C ARG A 252 -16.14 -1.40 8.05
N GLY A 253 -15.20 -0.49 8.37
CA GLY A 253 -14.55 -0.42 9.68
C GLY A 253 -13.20 -1.16 9.77
N SER A 254 -12.48 -0.86 10.85
CA SER A 254 -11.12 -1.37 11.12
C SER A 254 -11.06 -2.80 11.65
N SER A 255 -12.21 -3.45 11.85
CA SER A 255 -12.31 -4.77 12.49
C SER A 255 -12.76 -5.90 11.56
N THR A 256 -12.71 -5.67 10.24
CA THR A 256 -13.06 -6.70 9.24
C THR A 256 -12.18 -7.95 9.42
N SER A 257 -12.79 -9.11 9.25
CA SER A 257 -12.06 -10.39 9.29
C SER A 257 -10.95 -10.42 8.23
N LEU A 258 -9.72 -10.71 8.66
CA LEU A 258 -8.60 -10.89 7.72
C LEU A 258 -8.89 -12.02 6.71
N LEU A 259 -9.63 -13.04 7.13
CA LEU A 259 -10.01 -14.14 6.25
C LEU A 259 -10.91 -13.65 5.09
N ALA A 260 -11.83 -12.74 5.36
CA ALA A 260 -12.70 -12.16 4.34
C ALA A 260 -11.96 -11.07 3.53
N SER A 261 -11.27 -10.15 4.21
CA SER A 261 -10.60 -9.02 3.57
C SER A 261 -9.43 -9.42 2.66
N GLU A 262 -8.79 -10.55 2.92
CA GLU A 262 -7.75 -11.13 2.07
C GLU A 262 -8.30 -12.21 1.12
N GLY A 263 -9.30 -12.96 1.61
CA GLY A 263 -9.91 -14.05 0.85
C GLY A 263 -10.63 -13.59 -0.41
N VAL A 264 -11.45 -12.54 -0.31
CA VAL A 264 -12.20 -12.03 -1.48
C VAL A 264 -11.26 -11.45 -2.54
N PRO A 265 -10.24 -10.62 -2.24
CA PRO A 265 -9.22 -10.23 -3.20
C PRO A 265 -8.48 -11.42 -3.83
N THR A 266 -8.18 -12.47 -3.04
CA THR A 266 -7.56 -13.71 -3.56
C THR A 266 -8.49 -14.46 -4.51
N TRP A 267 -9.79 -14.54 -4.20
CA TRP A 267 -10.79 -15.14 -5.09
C TRP A 267 -10.92 -14.37 -6.40
N CYS A 268 -10.95 -13.03 -6.34
CA CYS A 268 -11.09 -12.16 -7.52
C CYS A 268 -9.81 -12.06 -8.36
N GLY A 269 -8.65 -12.04 -7.73
CA GLY A 269 -7.37 -11.63 -8.36
C GLY A 269 -6.19 -12.60 -8.17
N GLY A 270 -6.36 -13.66 -7.39
CA GLY A 270 -5.25 -14.51 -6.96
C GLY A 270 -4.40 -13.87 -5.87
N THR A 271 -3.26 -14.44 -5.56
CA THR A 271 -2.27 -13.87 -4.62
C THR A 271 -0.86 -14.36 -4.92
N ALA A 272 0.15 -13.57 -4.61
CA ALA A 272 1.57 -13.93 -4.73
C ALA A 272 1.96 -14.52 -6.11
N GLY A 273 1.39 -13.99 -7.19
CA GLY A 273 1.68 -14.42 -8.55
C GLY A 273 0.91 -15.66 -9.03
N ARG A 274 0.03 -16.22 -8.21
CA ARG A 274 -0.87 -17.32 -8.57
C ARG A 274 -2.29 -16.78 -8.78
N ASP A 275 -3.02 -17.35 -9.72
CA ASP A 275 -4.47 -17.15 -9.82
C ASP A 275 -5.18 -17.82 -8.63
N TYR A 276 -6.50 -17.68 -8.54
CA TYR A 276 -7.30 -18.25 -7.46
C TYR A 276 -7.06 -19.77 -7.33
N LYS A 277 -7.22 -20.51 -8.42
CA LYS A 277 -7.03 -21.97 -8.39
C LYS A 277 -5.60 -22.38 -8.03
N GLY A 278 -4.62 -21.67 -8.56
CA GLY A 278 -3.20 -21.87 -8.20
C GLY A 278 -2.91 -21.61 -6.74
N SER A 279 -3.59 -20.62 -6.13
CA SER A 279 -3.48 -20.33 -4.70
C SER A 279 -4.10 -21.44 -3.85
N VAL A 280 -5.24 -22.00 -4.27
CA VAL A 280 -5.88 -23.14 -3.59
C VAL A 280 -5.03 -24.40 -3.70
N ARG A 281 -4.49 -24.74 -4.90
CA ARG A 281 -3.57 -25.89 -5.06
C ARG A 281 -2.32 -25.76 -4.17
N HIS A 282 -1.78 -24.56 -4.08
CA HIS A 282 -0.64 -24.30 -3.18
C HIS A 282 -1.01 -24.50 -1.71
N MET A 283 -2.17 -23.97 -1.27
CA MET A 283 -2.70 -24.18 0.06
C MET A 283 -2.88 -25.67 0.35
N ASP A 284 -3.49 -26.44 -0.55
CA ASP A 284 -3.70 -27.88 -0.41
C ASP A 284 -2.38 -28.63 -0.18
N SER A 285 -1.34 -28.29 -0.93
CA SER A 285 -0.01 -28.88 -0.72
C SER A 285 0.58 -28.56 0.65
N LEU A 286 0.34 -27.36 1.17
CA LEU A 286 0.80 -26.95 2.51
C LEU A 286 -0.01 -27.67 3.62
N LEU A 287 -1.33 -27.83 3.44
CA LEU A 287 -2.19 -28.54 4.39
C LEU A 287 -1.88 -30.04 4.42
N THR A 288 -1.55 -30.64 3.28
CA THR A 288 -1.08 -32.03 3.21
C THR A 288 0.21 -32.23 4.01
N ALA A 289 1.11 -31.26 4.00
CA ALA A 289 2.36 -31.29 4.78
C ALA A 289 2.14 -30.95 6.27
N GLN A 290 1.03 -30.31 6.63
CA GLN A 290 0.69 -29.85 7.98
C GLN A 290 -0.78 -30.17 8.31
N PRO A 291 -1.12 -31.46 8.47
CA PRO A 291 -2.52 -31.90 8.63
C PRO A 291 -3.21 -31.40 9.91
N GLU A 292 -2.43 -30.87 10.85
CA GLU A 292 -2.96 -30.23 12.07
C GLU A 292 -3.56 -28.84 11.79
N ILE A 293 -3.37 -28.27 10.61
CA ILE A 293 -3.98 -26.99 10.22
C ILE A 293 -5.36 -27.26 9.62
N THR A 294 -6.38 -27.17 10.44
CA THR A 294 -7.79 -27.27 10.05
C THR A 294 -8.39 -25.91 9.74
N LEU A 295 -9.58 -25.87 9.14
CA LEU A 295 -10.29 -24.61 8.90
C LEU A 295 -10.58 -23.86 10.20
N ASP A 296 -10.88 -24.57 11.31
CA ASP A 296 -11.03 -23.96 12.63
C ASP A 296 -9.75 -23.26 13.09
N LYS A 297 -8.60 -23.93 12.94
CA LYS A 297 -7.31 -23.33 13.29
C LYS A 297 -6.99 -22.11 12.41
N ILE A 298 -7.32 -22.15 11.12
CA ILE A 298 -7.12 -21.01 10.20
C ILE A 298 -7.93 -19.79 10.64
N LEU A 299 -9.14 -20.01 11.19
CA LEU A 299 -10.00 -18.93 11.70
C LEU A 299 -9.48 -18.31 12.99
N ASP A 300 -8.94 -19.11 13.89
CA ASP A 300 -8.68 -18.74 15.28
C ASP A 300 -7.19 -18.39 15.53
N ASP A 301 -6.27 -18.86 14.68
CA ASP A 301 -4.82 -18.74 14.88
C ASP A 301 -4.14 -17.87 13.83
N MET A 302 -3.75 -16.66 14.23
CA MET A 302 -3.02 -15.72 13.39
C MET A 302 -1.61 -16.18 13.02
N SER A 303 -1.07 -17.21 13.67
CA SER A 303 0.24 -17.77 13.32
C SER A 303 0.20 -18.68 12.07
N VAL A 304 -0.99 -19.09 11.62
CA VAL A 304 -1.16 -19.81 10.34
C VAL A 304 -0.64 -18.91 9.19
N PRO A 305 0.20 -19.45 8.28
CA PRO A 305 0.73 -18.69 7.17
C PRO A 305 -0.34 -17.95 6.36
N SER A 306 -0.06 -16.70 5.97
CA SER A 306 -1.01 -15.86 5.20
C SER A 306 -1.44 -16.51 3.88
N GLU A 307 -0.56 -17.25 3.24
CA GLU A 307 -0.85 -17.99 2.00
C GLU A 307 -1.99 -19.01 2.19
N ILE A 308 -2.01 -19.69 3.33
CA ILE A 308 -3.09 -20.62 3.71
C ILE A 308 -4.36 -19.83 4.02
N ARG A 309 -4.27 -18.79 4.85
CA ARG A 309 -5.44 -17.99 5.25
C ARG A 309 -6.12 -17.32 4.06
N ASN A 310 -5.34 -16.71 3.18
CA ASN A 310 -5.86 -16.00 2.02
C ASN A 310 -6.59 -16.96 1.07
N ALA A 311 -6.01 -18.12 0.78
CA ALA A 311 -6.63 -19.13 -0.07
C ALA A 311 -7.85 -19.78 0.61
N ALA A 312 -7.80 -20.04 1.92
CA ALA A 312 -8.95 -20.56 2.67
C ALA A 312 -10.14 -19.60 2.66
N GLY A 313 -9.86 -18.31 2.86
CA GLY A 313 -10.88 -17.26 2.77
C GLY A 313 -11.45 -17.12 1.35
N ALA A 314 -10.63 -17.34 0.33
CA ALA A 314 -11.07 -17.31 -1.07
C ALA A 314 -12.03 -18.47 -1.41
N VAL A 315 -11.79 -19.68 -0.88
CA VAL A 315 -12.72 -20.81 -1.02
C VAL A 315 -14.05 -20.51 -0.32
N LEU A 316 -14.01 -19.94 0.89
CA LEU A 316 -15.25 -19.51 1.56
C LEU A 316 -15.99 -18.42 0.77
N ALA A 317 -15.28 -17.47 0.18
CA ALA A 317 -15.89 -16.43 -0.67
C ALA A 317 -16.58 -17.05 -1.91
N GLU A 318 -15.98 -18.05 -2.55
CA GLU A 318 -16.59 -18.77 -3.67
C GLU A 318 -17.88 -19.50 -3.24
N LEU A 319 -17.84 -20.26 -2.13
CA LEU A 319 -19.02 -20.96 -1.60
C LEU A 319 -20.15 -19.98 -1.23
N VAL A 320 -19.82 -18.87 -0.59
CA VAL A 320 -20.77 -17.81 -0.24
C VAL A 320 -21.35 -17.18 -1.52
N HIS A 321 -20.55 -16.97 -2.54
CA HIS A 321 -21.03 -16.46 -3.82
C HIS A 321 -21.99 -17.43 -4.50
N GLU A 322 -21.70 -18.72 -4.50
CA GLU A 322 -22.60 -19.74 -5.06
C GLU A 322 -23.95 -19.81 -4.31
N ALA A 323 -23.93 -19.59 -3.01
CA ALA A 323 -25.14 -19.64 -2.18
C ALA A 323 -26.03 -18.40 -2.32
N GLY A 324 -25.45 -17.20 -2.42
CA GLY A 324 -26.24 -15.95 -2.34
C GLY A 324 -25.73 -14.82 -3.25
N GLY A 325 -24.85 -15.12 -4.21
CA GLY A 325 -24.33 -14.14 -5.16
C GLY A 325 -23.44 -13.07 -4.51
N VAL A 326 -23.30 -11.95 -5.21
CA VAL A 326 -22.43 -10.83 -4.79
C VAL A 326 -22.89 -10.20 -3.48
N ASP A 327 -24.20 -10.14 -3.22
CA ASP A 327 -24.72 -9.53 -1.98
C ASP A 327 -24.27 -10.34 -0.74
N ALA A 328 -24.25 -11.67 -0.83
CA ALA A 328 -23.72 -12.52 0.24
C ALA A 328 -22.19 -12.33 0.42
N VAL A 329 -21.43 -12.16 -0.67
CA VAL A 329 -19.99 -11.86 -0.58
C VAL A 329 -19.73 -10.49 0.04
N ARG A 330 -20.58 -9.49 -0.25
CA ARG A 330 -20.50 -8.17 0.40
C ARG A 330 -20.70 -8.30 1.90
N GLU A 331 -21.71 -9.06 2.33
CA GLU A 331 -21.98 -9.31 3.74
C GLU A 331 -20.82 -10.07 4.41
N TYR A 332 -20.23 -11.04 3.72
CA TYR A 332 -19.02 -11.74 4.16
C TYR A 332 -17.84 -10.77 4.35
N LEU A 333 -17.62 -9.81 3.43
CA LEU A 333 -16.61 -8.77 3.53
C LEU A 333 -16.85 -7.78 4.68
N GLU A 334 -18.11 -7.46 4.99
CA GLU A 334 -18.47 -6.52 6.06
C GLU A 334 -18.35 -7.16 7.46
N THR A 335 -18.07 -8.46 7.53
CA THR A 335 -18.11 -9.23 8.80
C THR A 335 -16.93 -8.88 9.69
N PRO A 336 -17.16 -8.54 10.98
CA PRO A 336 -16.11 -8.40 11.98
C PRO A 336 -15.38 -9.72 12.22
N GLY A 337 -14.08 -9.66 12.55
CA GLY A 337 -13.24 -10.84 12.72
C GLY A 337 -13.80 -11.92 13.66
N ARG A 338 -14.45 -11.50 14.76
CA ARG A 338 -15.02 -12.42 15.75
C ARG A 338 -16.35 -13.07 15.36
N GLY A 339 -16.96 -12.70 14.24
CA GLY A 339 -18.26 -13.20 13.80
C GLY A 339 -18.23 -14.03 12.54
N ILE A 340 -17.06 -14.28 11.98
CA ILE A 340 -16.92 -14.87 10.64
C ILE A 340 -17.57 -16.25 10.52
N ARG A 341 -17.43 -17.12 11.53
CA ARG A 341 -18.04 -18.46 11.55
C ARG A 341 -19.55 -18.39 11.48
N ASP A 342 -20.18 -17.59 12.35
CA ASP A 342 -21.64 -17.47 12.41
C ASP A 342 -22.21 -16.88 11.12
N VAL A 343 -21.51 -15.91 10.53
CA VAL A 343 -21.93 -15.31 9.25
C VAL A 343 -21.83 -16.32 8.12
N VAL A 344 -20.76 -17.09 8.01
CA VAL A 344 -20.63 -18.14 6.99
C VAL A 344 -21.69 -19.22 7.15
N VAL A 345 -21.95 -19.70 8.39
CA VAL A 345 -23.04 -20.65 8.71
C VAL A 345 -24.39 -20.13 8.22
N ARG A 346 -24.69 -18.87 8.49
CA ARG A 346 -25.94 -18.24 8.06
C ARG A 346 -26.03 -18.04 6.56
N LEU A 347 -24.96 -17.55 5.92
CA LEU A 347 -24.93 -17.30 4.48
C LEU A 347 -25.03 -18.60 3.66
N LEU A 348 -24.41 -19.68 4.13
CA LEU A 348 -24.49 -21.00 3.49
C LEU A 348 -25.73 -21.79 3.90
N ALA A 349 -26.49 -21.33 4.90
CA ALA A 349 -27.62 -22.03 5.50
C ALA A 349 -27.26 -23.49 5.90
N ARG A 350 -26.05 -23.71 6.42
CA ARG A 350 -25.50 -25.02 6.81
C ARG A 350 -24.86 -24.94 8.19
N PRO A 351 -24.99 -25.99 9.04
CA PRO A 351 -24.25 -26.06 10.29
C PRO A 351 -22.74 -26.13 10.01
N TRP A 352 -21.93 -25.64 10.95
CA TRP A 352 -20.48 -25.50 10.77
C TRP A 352 -19.76 -26.78 10.29
N PRO A 353 -20.06 -27.99 10.81
CA PRO A 353 -19.42 -29.21 10.29
C PRO A 353 -19.67 -29.45 8.80
N GLU A 354 -20.84 -29.09 8.28
CA GLU A 354 -21.18 -29.20 6.87
C GLU A 354 -20.47 -28.10 6.04
N VAL A 355 -20.25 -26.91 6.62
CA VAL A 355 -19.42 -25.87 5.99
C VAL A 355 -18.00 -26.37 5.84
N VAL A 356 -17.42 -26.95 6.88
CA VAL A 356 -16.05 -27.53 6.84
C VAL A 356 -15.96 -28.62 5.78
N ALA A 357 -16.93 -29.52 5.71
CA ALA A 357 -16.97 -30.58 4.68
C ALA A 357 -17.05 -30.02 3.26
N ALA A 358 -17.94 -29.04 3.02
CA ALA A 358 -18.08 -28.38 1.72
C ALA A 358 -16.81 -27.61 1.31
N TRP A 359 -16.13 -26.98 2.28
CA TRP A 359 -14.87 -26.30 2.06
C TRP A 359 -13.77 -27.30 1.67
N GLN A 360 -13.65 -28.43 2.37
CA GLN A 360 -12.68 -29.51 2.05
C GLN A 360 -12.93 -30.09 0.65
N GLU A 361 -14.18 -30.45 0.34
CA GLU A 361 -14.58 -30.97 -0.98
C GLU A 361 -14.19 -29.97 -2.10
N ARG A 362 -14.39 -28.66 -1.87
CA ARG A 362 -14.02 -27.64 -2.85
C ARG A 362 -12.51 -27.55 -3.02
N VAL A 363 -11.73 -27.59 -1.94
CA VAL A 363 -10.26 -27.60 -2.00
C VAL A 363 -9.77 -28.81 -2.80
N GLU A 364 -10.25 -30.03 -2.49
CA GLU A 364 -9.91 -31.26 -3.19
C GLU A 364 -10.29 -31.20 -4.68
N SER A 365 -11.48 -30.69 -5.00
CA SER A 365 -11.95 -30.53 -6.39
C SER A 365 -11.06 -29.61 -7.20
N ILE A 366 -10.63 -28.49 -6.61
CA ILE A 366 -9.73 -27.53 -7.28
C ILE A 366 -8.32 -28.11 -7.38
N ALA A 367 -7.85 -28.83 -6.36
CA ALA A 367 -6.53 -29.44 -6.36
C ALA A 367 -6.39 -30.54 -7.46
N ALA A 368 -7.49 -31.26 -7.72
CA ALA A 368 -7.54 -32.33 -8.74
C ALA A 368 -7.70 -31.79 -10.18
N SER A 369 -8.05 -30.50 -10.37
CA SER A 369 -8.28 -29.89 -11.70
C SER A 369 -7.03 -29.22 -12.27
#